data_02c51166773b313eb6449bcebd4aa90d
#
_entry.id   02c51166773b313eb6449bcebd4aa90d
#
_cell.length_a   1.000
_cell.length_b   1.000
_cell.length_c   1.000
_cell.angle_alpha   90.00
_cell.angle_beta   90.00
_cell.angle_gamma   90.00
#
_symmetry.space_group_name_H-M   'P 1'
#
loop_
_entity.id
_entity.type
_entity.pdbx_description
1 polymer ?
#
loop_
_entity_poly.entity_id
_entity_poly.type
_entity_poly.pdbx_seq_one_letter_code
_entity_poly.pdbx_strand_id
1 'polypeptide(L)'
;MPCLARRSASAARTFLPLGGGKVTTFFRLAGKSLDFFDSLSRGGEIRPGFLSSAWKDGEQTMRHTLELTPRLRTAADLVPAGARLADIGTDHAYLPAALLLEGKIPYAIAADLRHGPLLRAKETAAEYGCRDKMGFRLCDGLKGIRPEETDAIVIAGMGGETIAQILAAAPWVRERNVPLVLQPMSSLPDLREWLFQNGYQIEEERLAREEDAIYVVMSVRAGEMAPLTPAELWAGRQSRDALRGPYLEGLIRKLDRAIAGLSLAREGRGEARKQELEQVRDGLQDMKKEWDGWQR
;
A
#
# COMPACT_ATOMS: atom_id res chain seq x y z
N MET A 1 4.39 -39.56 -34.90
CA MET A 1 4.62 -38.26 -35.55
C MET A 1 4.17 -37.17 -34.57
N PRO A 2 5.05 -36.40 -33.92
CA PRO A 2 4.64 -35.32 -33.04
C PRO A 2 4.60 -33.99 -33.79
N CYS A 3 3.51 -33.26 -33.61
CA CYS A 3 3.28 -31.94 -34.17
C CYS A 3 3.96 -30.88 -33.30
N LEU A 4 4.94 -30.19 -33.87
CA LEU A 4 5.68 -29.07 -33.28
C LEU A 4 4.81 -27.80 -33.30
N ALA A 5 4.36 -27.34 -32.15
CA ALA A 5 3.77 -26.01 -32.00
C ALA A 5 4.87 -24.94 -31.96
N ARG A 6 4.97 -24.15 -33.01
CA ARG A 6 5.83 -22.96 -33.08
C ARG A 6 5.21 -21.83 -32.25
N ARG A 7 5.87 -21.39 -31.20
CA ARG A 7 5.59 -20.12 -30.52
C ARG A 7 6.19 -18.98 -31.37
N SER A 8 5.33 -18.17 -31.96
CA SER A 8 5.69 -16.93 -32.67
C SER A 8 5.91 -15.81 -31.67
N ALA A 9 7.12 -15.26 -31.60
CA ALA A 9 7.39 -14.00 -30.95
C ALA A 9 6.81 -12.87 -31.83
N SER A 10 5.84 -12.12 -31.32
CA SER A 10 5.25 -10.96 -32.00
C SER A 10 6.19 -9.76 -31.87
N ALA A 11 6.91 -9.45 -32.91
CA ALA A 11 7.63 -8.17 -33.05
C ALA A 11 6.67 -7.16 -33.72
N ALA A 12 6.26 -6.13 -32.97
CA ALA A 12 5.50 -5.02 -33.55
C ALA A 12 6.37 -4.23 -34.54
N ARG A 13 5.98 -4.21 -35.81
CA ARG A 13 6.60 -3.37 -36.86
C ARG A 13 5.77 -2.09 -36.98
N THR A 14 6.37 -0.95 -36.67
CA THR A 14 5.80 0.35 -37.05
C THR A 14 6.54 0.85 -38.26
N PHE A 15 5.85 0.99 -39.41
CA PHE A 15 6.37 1.62 -40.59
C PHE A 15 5.90 3.07 -40.66
N LEU A 16 6.83 4.01 -40.81
CA LEU A 16 6.56 5.38 -41.25
C LEU A 16 7.26 5.61 -42.58
N PRO A 17 6.53 6.06 -43.62
CA PRO A 17 7.15 6.38 -44.91
C PRO A 17 7.59 7.85 -44.90
N LEU A 18 8.88 8.09 -45.05
CA LEU A 18 9.41 9.39 -45.48
C LEU A 18 10.43 9.17 -46.59
N GLY A 19 10.32 9.96 -47.63
CA GLY A 19 11.01 9.86 -48.90
C GLY A 19 12.53 9.82 -48.80
N GLY A 20 13.13 9.01 -49.70
CA GLY A 20 14.51 9.03 -50.15
C GLY A 20 15.60 9.13 -49.12
N GLY A 21 15.84 8.06 -48.35
CA GLY A 21 16.98 8.05 -47.43
C GLY A 21 16.91 6.86 -46.46
N LYS A 22 17.98 6.21 -46.28
CA LYS A 22 18.31 5.06 -45.43
C LYS A 22 17.29 4.71 -44.33
N VAL A 23 16.73 3.50 -44.39
CA VAL A 23 15.85 2.95 -43.33
C VAL A 23 16.72 2.55 -42.12
N THR A 24 16.54 3.24 -41.01
CA THR A 24 17.15 2.89 -39.73
C THR A 24 16.14 2.14 -38.87
N THR A 25 16.38 0.86 -38.63
CA THR A 25 15.53 0.04 -37.78
C THR A 25 16.09 0.07 -36.35
N PHE A 26 15.34 0.66 -35.42
CA PHE A 26 15.69 0.68 -34.00
C PHE A 26 15.04 -0.51 -33.28
N PHE A 27 15.86 -1.34 -32.66
CA PHE A 27 15.43 -2.32 -31.67
C PHE A 27 15.71 -1.76 -30.28
N ARG A 28 14.67 -1.59 -29.49
CA ARG A 28 14.81 -1.18 -28.09
C ARG A 28 14.67 -2.42 -27.21
N LEU A 29 15.77 -2.91 -26.69
CA LEU A 29 15.83 -3.95 -25.67
C LEU A 29 16.36 -3.33 -24.39
N ALA A 30 15.55 -3.36 -23.33
CA ALA A 30 15.96 -3.04 -21.97
C ALA A 30 16.67 -1.68 -21.78
N GLY A 31 16.11 -0.58 -22.30
CA GLY A 31 16.55 0.77 -21.94
C GLY A 31 17.93 1.21 -22.46
N LYS A 32 18.64 0.37 -23.23
CA LYS A 32 19.92 0.71 -23.85
C LYS A 32 19.80 0.75 -25.37
N SER A 33 20.17 1.87 -25.98
CA SER A 33 20.37 2.02 -27.43
C SER A 33 21.74 1.39 -27.78
N LEU A 34 21.73 0.31 -28.53
CA LEU A 34 22.93 -0.26 -29.15
C LEU A 34 22.92 0.11 -30.63
N ASP A 35 23.86 0.96 -31.04
CA ASP A 35 24.11 1.29 -32.44
C ASP A 35 24.79 0.09 -33.13
N PHE A 36 24.02 -0.60 -33.94
CA PHE A 36 24.46 -1.81 -34.66
C PHE A 36 24.88 -1.50 -36.11
N PHE A 37 25.36 -0.30 -36.42
CA PHE A 37 25.49 0.14 -37.81
C PHE A 37 26.88 0.22 -38.37
N ASP A 38 27.92 -0.13 -37.65
CA ASP A 38 29.30 -0.02 -38.21
C ASP A 38 29.86 -1.34 -38.76
N SER A 39 29.15 -2.45 -38.65
CA SER A 39 29.65 -3.80 -39.06
C SER A 39 29.14 -4.30 -40.41
N LEU A 40 28.11 -3.69 -41.01
CA LEU A 40 27.52 -4.16 -42.27
C LEU A 40 28.10 -3.51 -43.54
N SER A 41 28.97 -2.52 -43.40
CA SER A 41 29.61 -1.85 -44.56
C SER A 41 30.87 -2.57 -45.07
N ARG A 42 31.30 -3.67 -44.46
CA ARG A 42 32.52 -4.43 -44.85
C ARG A 42 32.24 -5.92 -45.01
N GLY A 43 31.26 -6.33 -45.78
CA GLY A 43 31.12 -7.67 -46.38
C GLY A 43 31.49 -8.89 -45.51
N GLY A 44 31.28 -8.87 -44.20
CA GLY A 44 31.62 -9.96 -43.29
C GLY A 44 30.44 -10.91 -43.06
N GLU A 45 30.57 -12.17 -43.38
CA GLU A 45 29.63 -13.24 -43.06
C GLU A 45 29.50 -13.42 -41.54
N ILE A 46 28.27 -13.34 -41.01
CA ILE A 46 27.95 -13.63 -39.61
C ILE A 46 28.05 -15.15 -39.43
N ARG A 47 29.05 -15.64 -38.71
CA ARG A 47 29.15 -17.07 -38.36
C ARG A 47 28.05 -17.47 -37.39
N PRO A 48 27.35 -18.62 -37.58
CA PRO A 48 26.21 -19.04 -36.75
C PRO A 48 26.52 -19.31 -35.26
N GLY A 49 27.80 -19.31 -34.86
CA GLY A 49 28.19 -19.60 -33.47
C GLY A 49 28.21 -18.41 -32.52
N PHE A 50 28.10 -17.15 -33.01
CA PHE A 50 28.24 -15.97 -32.13
C PHE A 50 26.98 -15.66 -31.36
N LEU A 51 25.82 -16.15 -31.82
CA LEU A 51 24.53 -15.93 -31.14
C LEU A 51 24.24 -16.95 -30.03
N SER A 52 24.94 -18.09 -30.00
CA SER A 52 24.67 -19.13 -28.99
C SER A 52 25.40 -18.92 -27.66
N SER A 53 26.48 -18.15 -27.60
CA SER A 53 27.21 -17.85 -26.37
C SER A 53 26.63 -16.68 -25.60
N ALA A 54 26.03 -15.71 -26.32
CA ALA A 54 25.38 -14.55 -25.68
C ALA A 54 24.04 -14.88 -24.98
N TRP A 55 23.48 -16.07 -25.24
CA TRP A 55 22.21 -16.52 -24.66
C TRP A 55 22.38 -17.46 -23.46
N LYS A 56 23.59 -17.90 -23.14
CA LYS A 56 23.83 -18.82 -22.01
C LYS A 56 24.15 -18.14 -20.68
N ASP A 57 24.51 -16.85 -20.69
CA ASP A 57 24.88 -16.10 -19.47
C ASP A 57 23.82 -15.05 -19.05
N GLY A 58 22.63 -15.09 -19.63
CA GLY A 58 21.60 -14.03 -19.50
C GLY A 58 20.39 -14.36 -18.64
N GLU A 59 20.36 -15.44 -17.87
CA GLU A 59 19.34 -15.67 -16.85
C GLU A 59 19.74 -15.14 -15.46
N GLN A 60 20.39 -13.98 -15.42
CA GLN A 60 20.22 -13.11 -14.27
C GLN A 60 18.84 -12.46 -14.41
N THR A 61 17.83 -13.11 -13.85
CA THR A 61 16.58 -12.46 -13.49
C THR A 61 16.93 -11.19 -12.74
N MET A 62 16.88 -10.04 -13.41
CA MET A 62 16.86 -8.75 -12.72
C MET A 62 15.63 -8.82 -11.83
N ARG A 63 15.84 -9.13 -10.55
CA ARG A 63 14.81 -8.98 -9.53
C ARG A 63 14.53 -7.49 -9.49
N HIS A 64 13.48 -7.06 -10.18
CA HIS A 64 12.94 -5.72 -9.99
C HIS A 64 12.52 -5.65 -8.52
N THR A 65 13.34 -5.00 -7.69
CA THR A 65 12.95 -4.68 -6.31
C THR A 65 11.91 -3.59 -6.40
N LEU A 66 10.71 -3.89 -5.97
CA LEU A 66 9.65 -2.91 -5.86
C LEU A 66 9.78 -2.22 -4.49
N GLU A 67 10.25 -0.98 -4.51
CA GLU A 67 10.36 -0.18 -3.29
C GLU A 67 8.99 0.38 -2.91
N LEU A 68 8.55 0.06 -1.71
CA LEU A 68 7.34 0.63 -1.12
C LEU A 68 7.68 1.94 -0.40
N THR A 69 6.74 2.90 -0.45
CA THR A 69 6.83 4.08 0.42
C THR A 69 6.87 3.65 1.90
N PRO A 70 7.43 4.46 2.82
CA PRO A 70 7.52 4.09 4.24
C PRO A 70 6.18 3.65 4.84
N ARG A 71 5.09 4.31 4.48
CA ARG A 71 3.73 3.98 4.92
C ARG A 71 3.26 2.61 4.43
N LEU A 72 3.44 2.32 3.16
CA LEU A 72 3.09 1.02 2.58
C LEU A 72 4.03 -0.08 3.07
N ARG A 73 5.33 0.22 3.29
CA ARG A 73 6.27 -0.74 3.89
C ARG A 73 5.85 -1.13 5.30
N THR A 74 5.47 -0.15 6.12
CA THR A 74 4.97 -0.42 7.48
C THR A 74 3.71 -1.28 7.45
N ALA A 75 2.79 -1.03 6.51
CA ALA A 75 1.60 -1.87 6.34
C ALA A 75 1.97 -3.29 5.88
N ALA A 76 2.86 -3.42 4.91
CA ALA A 76 3.34 -4.70 4.42
C ALA A 76 4.04 -5.53 5.51
N ASP A 77 4.78 -4.88 6.43
CA ASP A 77 5.47 -5.55 7.54
C ASP A 77 4.50 -6.19 8.53
N LEU A 78 3.31 -5.60 8.72
CA LEU A 78 2.26 -6.13 9.60
C LEU A 78 1.43 -7.26 8.98
N VAL A 79 1.52 -7.49 7.67
CA VAL A 79 0.84 -8.63 7.03
C VAL A 79 1.45 -9.95 7.51
N PRO A 80 0.65 -10.92 7.99
CA PRO A 80 1.16 -12.22 8.39
C PRO A 80 1.83 -12.98 7.24
N ALA A 81 2.98 -13.60 7.51
CA ALA A 81 3.66 -14.42 6.52
C ALA A 81 2.82 -15.66 6.17
N GLY A 82 2.82 -16.05 4.90
CA GLY A 82 2.09 -17.21 4.40
C GLY A 82 0.58 -16.98 4.19
N ALA A 83 0.04 -15.81 4.54
CA ALA A 83 -1.37 -15.48 4.37
C ALA A 83 -1.73 -15.23 2.90
N ARG A 84 -2.91 -15.66 2.46
CA ARG A 84 -3.54 -15.16 1.24
C ARG A 84 -4.12 -13.79 1.54
N LEU A 85 -3.66 -12.78 0.85
CA LEU A 85 -3.97 -11.38 1.15
C LEU A 85 -5.14 -10.87 0.31
N ALA A 86 -6.07 -10.11 0.91
CA ALA A 86 -6.96 -9.22 0.18
C ALA A 86 -6.53 -7.77 0.42
N ASP A 87 -6.18 -7.05 -0.64
CA ASP A 87 -5.81 -5.63 -0.64
C ASP A 87 -6.98 -4.81 -1.18
N ILE A 88 -7.64 -4.07 -0.31
CA ILE A 88 -8.90 -3.36 -0.60
C ILE A 88 -8.61 -1.88 -0.87
N GLY A 89 -9.01 -1.41 -2.06
CA GLY A 89 -8.63 -0.09 -2.56
C GLY A 89 -7.20 -0.09 -3.08
N THR A 90 -6.86 -1.12 -3.80
CA THR A 90 -5.48 -1.49 -4.16
C THR A 90 -4.74 -0.46 -5.01
N ASP A 91 -5.43 0.47 -5.66
CA ASP A 91 -4.94 1.45 -6.64
C ASP A 91 -3.94 0.83 -7.65
N HIS A 92 -2.65 0.78 -7.33
CA HIS A 92 -1.59 0.22 -8.20
C HIS A 92 -1.15 -1.20 -7.81
N ALA A 93 -1.67 -1.79 -6.75
CA ALA A 93 -1.25 -3.09 -6.21
C ALA A 93 0.26 -3.19 -5.85
N TYR A 94 0.91 -2.08 -5.52
CA TYR A 94 2.32 -2.10 -5.13
C TYR A 94 2.58 -2.94 -3.87
N LEU A 95 1.71 -2.80 -2.85
CA LEU A 95 1.85 -3.55 -1.60
C LEU A 95 1.75 -5.06 -1.82
N PRO A 96 0.69 -5.61 -2.43
CA PRO A 96 0.61 -7.05 -2.68
C PRO A 96 1.69 -7.54 -3.65
N ALA A 97 2.09 -6.75 -4.66
CA ALA A 97 3.17 -7.12 -5.58
C ALA A 97 4.51 -7.26 -4.84
N ALA A 98 4.87 -6.31 -3.97
CA ALA A 98 6.09 -6.37 -3.16
C ALA A 98 6.09 -7.62 -2.28
N LEU A 99 5.00 -7.91 -1.58
CA LEU A 99 4.90 -9.10 -0.70
C LEU A 99 4.97 -10.43 -1.47
N LEU A 100 4.44 -10.49 -2.69
CA LEU A 100 4.58 -11.66 -3.57
C LEU A 100 6.02 -11.84 -4.06
N LEU A 101 6.71 -10.76 -4.41
CA LEU A 101 8.12 -10.79 -4.85
C LEU A 101 9.06 -11.18 -3.72
N GLU A 102 8.79 -10.72 -2.50
CA GLU A 102 9.51 -11.10 -1.29
C GLU A 102 9.25 -12.56 -0.86
N GLY A 103 8.23 -13.21 -1.43
CA GLY A 103 7.79 -14.54 -1.01
C GLY A 103 7.12 -14.55 0.37
N LYS A 104 6.73 -13.39 0.90
CA LYS A 104 6.05 -13.27 2.19
C LYS A 104 4.64 -13.83 2.14
N ILE A 105 3.95 -13.68 1.00
CA ILE A 105 2.60 -14.21 0.77
C ILE A 105 2.58 -15.09 -0.49
N PRO A 106 1.76 -16.15 -0.54
CA PRO A 106 1.65 -17.03 -1.71
C PRO A 106 0.72 -16.47 -2.78
N TYR A 107 -0.28 -15.67 -2.39
CA TYR A 107 -1.34 -15.17 -3.27
C TYR A 107 -1.96 -13.89 -2.74
N ALA A 108 -2.41 -13.02 -3.65
CA ALA A 108 -3.12 -11.80 -3.30
C ALA A 108 -4.38 -11.60 -4.16
N ILE A 109 -5.38 -10.93 -3.60
CA ILE A 109 -6.53 -10.38 -4.32
C ILE A 109 -6.42 -8.86 -4.24
N ALA A 110 -6.21 -8.22 -5.38
CA ALA A 110 -6.23 -6.77 -5.53
C ALA A 110 -7.67 -6.34 -5.88
N ALA A 111 -8.32 -5.58 -5.01
CA ALA A 111 -9.70 -5.16 -5.16
C ALA A 111 -9.83 -3.63 -5.18
N ASP A 112 -10.63 -3.09 -6.07
CA ASP A 112 -11.00 -1.67 -6.11
C ASP A 112 -12.42 -1.50 -6.64
N LEU A 113 -13.07 -0.41 -6.23
CA LEU A 113 -14.41 -0.02 -6.71
C LEU A 113 -14.38 0.47 -8.16
N ARG A 114 -13.25 0.98 -8.63
CA ARG A 114 -13.10 1.67 -9.91
C ARG A 114 -12.23 0.88 -10.90
N HIS A 115 -12.58 0.94 -12.17
CA HIS A 115 -11.85 0.25 -13.24
C HIS A 115 -10.41 0.75 -13.43
N GLY A 116 -10.18 2.08 -13.32
CA GLY A 116 -8.87 2.68 -13.56
C GLY A 116 -7.77 2.16 -12.63
N PRO A 117 -7.95 2.22 -11.30
CA PRO A 117 -7.04 1.61 -10.34
C PRO A 117 -6.77 0.13 -10.63
N LEU A 118 -7.81 -0.64 -10.94
CA LEU A 118 -7.67 -2.06 -11.19
C LEU A 118 -6.89 -2.38 -12.49
N LEU A 119 -6.96 -1.50 -13.49
CA LEU A 119 -6.12 -1.61 -14.69
C LEU A 119 -4.64 -1.38 -14.34
N ARG A 120 -4.32 -0.34 -13.57
CA ARG A 120 -2.97 -0.07 -13.09
C ARG A 120 -2.43 -1.23 -12.25
N ALA A 121 -3.25 -1.81 -11.39
CA ALA A 121 -2.90 -3.01 -10.62
C ALA A 121 -2.52 -4.20 -11.51
N LYS A 122 -3.24 -4.41 -12.61
CA LYS A 122 -2.93 -5.46 -13.61
C LYS A 122 -1.63 -5.18 -14.37
N GLU A 123 -1.36 -3.92 -14.69
CA GLU A 123 -0.12 -3.47 -15.33
C GLU A 123 1.07 -3.71 -14.41
N THR A 124 0.99 -3.29 -13.14
CA THR A 124 2.01 -3.57 -12.12
C THR A 124 2.25 -5.07 -11.97
N ALA A 125 1.21 -5.87 -11.83
CA ALA A 125 1.36 -7.32 -11.68
C ALA A 125 2.02 -7.98 -12.90
N ALA A 126 1.79 -7.46 -14.10
CA ALA A 126 2.42 -7.92 -15.33
C ALA A 126 3.90 -7.47 -15.40
N GLU A 127 4.19 -6.21 -15.07
CA GLU A 127 5.53 -5.61 -15.05
C GLU A 127 6.46 -6.37 -14.11
N TYR A 128 5.96 -6.68 -12.90
CA TYR A 128 6.73 -7.38 -11.88
C TYR A 128 6.60 -8.91 -11.91
N GLY A 129 5.93 -9.47 -12.93
CA GLY A 129 5.87 -10.92 -13.14
C GLY A 129 5.09 -11.70 -12.08
N CYS A 130 4.19 -11.04 -11.32
CA CYS A 130 3.39 -11.67 -10.27
C CYS A 130 1.91 -11.87 -10.63
N ARG A 131 1.55 -11.71 -11.91
CA ARG A 131 0.16 -11.79 -12.40
C ARG A 131 -0.52 -13.12 -12.08
N ASP A 132 0.20 -14.23 -12.17
CA ASP A 132 -0.36 -15.57 -11.91
C ASP A 132 -0.64 -15.83 -10.43
N LYS A 133 -0.08 -14.99 -9.54
CA LYS A 133 -0.28 -15.03 -8.09
C LYS A 133 -1.22 -13.93 -7.59
N MET A 134 -1.88 -13.20 -8.49
CA MET A 134 -2.74 -12.08 -8.13
C MET A 134 -4.09 -12.16 -8.82
N GLY A 135 -5.16 -12.23 -8.03
CA GLY A 135 -6.53 -12.07 -8.48
C GLY A 135 -6.94 -10.59 -8.50
N PHE A 136 -7.86 -10.23 -9.39
CA PHE A 136 -8.37 -8.85 -9.49
C PHE A 136 -9.88 -8.83 -9.33
N ARG A 137 -10.40 -7.94 -8.48
CA ARG A 137 -11.84 -7.82 -8.20
C ARG A 137 -12.29 -6.37 -8.34
N LEU A 138 -13.26 -6.16 -9.23
CA LEU A 138 -13.99 -4.88 -9.28
C LEU A 138 -15.16 -5.00 -8.32
N CYS A 139 -15.05 -4.42 -7.12
CA CYS A 139 -16.08 -4.52 -6.10
C CYS A 139 -16.01 -3.37 -5.09
N ASP A 140 -17.11 -3.19 -4.38
CA ASP A 140 -17.24 -2.21 -3.30
C ASP A 140 -16.76 -2.84 -1.97
N GLY A 141 -15.59 -2.41 -1.53
CA GLY A 141 -14.97 -2.94 -0.31
C GLY A 141 -14.80 -4.46 -0.36
N LEU A 142 -15.33 -5.14 0.64
CA LEU A 142 -15.23 -6.60 0.81
C LEU A 142 -16.38 -7.39 0.13
N LYS A 143 -17.35 -6.73 -0.52
CA LYS A 143 -18.52 -7.41 -1.12
C LYS A 143 -18.18 -8.43 -2.20
N GLY A 144 -17.03 -8.28 -2.86
CA GLY A 144 -16.55 -9.22 -3.89
C GLY A 144 -15.52 -10.22 -3.40
N ILE A 145 -15.26 -10.29 -2.10
CA ILE A 145 -14.29 -11.19 -1.47
C ILE A 145 -15.04 -12.27 -0.70
N ARG A 146 -14.79 -13.52 -1.03
CA ARG A 146 -15.35 -14.64 -0.26
C ARG A 146 -14.46 -14.94 0.95
N PRO A 147 -15.06 -15.29 2.10
CA PRO A 147 -14.30 -15.57 3.32
C PRO A 147 -13.21 -16.65 3.16
N GLU A 148 -13.40 -17.60 2.24
CA GLU A 148 -12.47 -18.70 2.01
C GLU A 148 -11.27 -18.33 1.13
N GLU A 149 -11.30 -17.14 0.49
CA GLU A 149 -10.26 -16.70 -0.46
C GLU A 149 -9.12 -15.96 0.23
N THR A 150 -9.31 -15.51 1.49
CA THR A 150 -8.36 -14.64 2.17
C THR A 150 -8.11 -15.07 3.62
N ASP A 151 -6.87 -14.89 4.05
CA ASP A 151 -6.42 -15.16 5.43
C ASP A 151 -5.99 -13.87 6.13
N ALA A 152 -5.83 -12.76 5.39
CA ALA A 152 -5.53 -11.44 5.92
C ALA A 152 -6.05 -10.35 4.98
N ILE A 153 -6.43 -9.20 5.53
CA ILE A 153 -6.97 -8.07 4.76
C ILE A 153 -6.14 -6.81 5.04
N VAL A 154 -5.79 -6.08 3.99
CA VAL A 154 -5.24 -4.72 4.07
C VAL A 154 -6.27 -3.74 3.55
N ILE A 155 -6.50 -2.64 4.28
CA ILE A 155 -7.28 -1.48 3.84
C ILE A 155 -6.43 -0.24 4.11
N ALA A 156 -5.75 0.26 3.09
CA ALA A 156 -4.80 1.36 3.23
C ALA A 156 -5.17 2.56 2.34
N GLY A 157 -4.87 3.78 2.82
CA GLY A 157 -5.09 4.99 2.05
C GLY A 157 -6.54 5.48 2.01
N MET A 158 -7.39 5.03 2.93
CA MET A 158 -8.81 5.41 3.01
C MET A 158 -9.11 6.22 4.28
N GLY A 159 -10.22 6.96 4.28
CA GLY A 159 -10.72 7.60 5.51
C GLY A 159 -11.19 6.57 6.53
N GLY A 160 -11.05 6.87 7.83
CA GLY A 160 -11.47 5.97 8.91
C GLY A 160 -12.95 5.59 8.84
N GLU A 161 -13.81 6.53 8.49
CA GLU A 161 -15.25 6.27 8.29
C GLU A 161 -15.50 5.27 7.15
N THR A 162 -14.76 5.37 6.04
CA THR A 162 -14.85 4.43 4.91
C THR A 162 -14.40 3.04 5.33
N ILE A 163 -13.30 2.94 6.08
CA ILE A 163 -12.82 1.67 6.64
C ILE A 163 -13.88 1.03 7.53
N ALA A 164 -14.46 1.81 8.45
CA ALA A 164 -15.54 1.35 9.33
C ALA A 164 -16.75 0.84 8.54
N GLN A 165 -17.18 1.55 7.50
CA GLN A 165 -18.29 1.14 6.62
C GLN A 165 -17.99 -0.17 5.88
N ILE A 166 -16.76 -0.34 5.37
CA ILE A 166 -16.34 -1.59 4.69
C ILE A 166 -16.39 -2.77 5.66
N LEU A 167 -15.91 -2.60 6.89
CA LEU A 167 -15.92 -3.64 7.91
C LEU A 167 -17.34 -3.94 8.42
N ALA A 168 -18.17 -2.92 8.59
CA ALA A 168 -19.59 -3.08 8.96
C ALA A 168 -20.38 -3.89 7.93
N ALA A 169 -20.05 -3.75 6.64
CA ALA A 169 -20.68 -4.50 5.56
C ALA A 169 -20.17 -5.96 5.44
N ALA A 170 -19.15 -6.36 6.21
CA ALA A 170 -18.52 -7.67 6.14
C ALA A 170 -18.35 -8.31 7.54
N PRO A 171 -19.43 -8.65 8.25
CA PRO A 171 -19.37 -9.18 9.63
C PRO A 171 -18.56 -10.48 9.73
N TRP A 172 -18.43 -11.23 8.65
CA TRP A 172 -17.63 -12.45 8.58
C TRP A 172 -16.13 -12.22 8.91
N VAL A 173 -15.62 -11.00 8.73
CA VAL A 173 -14.22 -10.64 9.06
C VAL A 173 -13.99 -10.83 10.57
N ARG A 174 -14.90 -10.31 11.38
CA ARG A 174 -14.87 -10.47 12.84
C ARG A 174 -15.16 -11.90 13.25
N GLU A 175 -16.21 -12.51 12.69
CA GLU A 175 -16.66 -13.89 13.03
C GLU A 175 -15.56 -14.92 12.78
N ARG A 176 -14.74 -14.74 11.74
CA ARG A 176 -13.62 -15.62 11.40
C ARG A 176 -12.28 -15.19 11.98
N ASN A 177 -12.27 -14.10 12.75
CA ASN A 177 -11.07 -13.51 13.35
C ASN A 177 -9.96 -13.25 12.30
N VAL A 178 -10.33 -12.69 11.14
CA VAL A 178 -9.37 -12.39 10.07
C VAL A 178 -8.47 -11.23 10.49
N PRO A 179 -7.13 -11.37 10.44
CA PRO A 179 -6.19 -10.28 10.66
C PRO A 179 -6.41 -9.13 9.70
N LEU A 180 -6.42 -7.92 10.23
CA LEU A 180 -6.56 -6.68 9.48
C LEU A 180 -5.31 -5.83 9.62
N VAL A 181 -4.87 -5.23 8.53
CA VAL A 181 -3.91 -4.12 8.53
C VAL A 181 -4.63 -2.89 8.00
N LEU A 182 -4.84 -1.91 8.86
CA LEU A 182 -5.61 -0.70 8.54
C LEU A 182 -4.67 0.51 8.52
N GLN A 183 -4.75 1.32 7.45
CA GLN A 183 -4.01 2.57 7.37
C GLN A 183 -4.98 3.70 7.03
N PRO A 184 -5.60 4.33 8.04
CA PRO A 184 -6.50 5.45 7.85
C PRO A 184 -5.74 6.74 7.48
N MET A 185 -6.33 7.52 6.54
CA MET A 185 -5.81 8.84 6.15
C MET A 185 -6.47 9.98 6.95
N SER A 186 -7.64 9.73 7.53
CA SER A 186 -8.43 10.69 8.30
C SER A 186 -9.32 9.99 9.32
N SER A 187 -10.02 10.71 10.18
CA SER A 187 -11.02 10.21 11.14
C SER A 187 -10.50 9.06 12.02
N LEU A 188 -9.22 9.18 12.48
CA LEU A 188 -8.62 8.16 13.34
C LEU A 188 -9.36 7.97 14.67
N PRO A 189 -9.81 9.05 15.37
CA PRO A 189 -10.59 8.89 16.60
C PRO A 189 -11.86 8.08 16.38
N ASP A 190 -12.60 8.41 15.31
CA ASP A 190 -13.87 7.75 15.00
C ASP A 190 -13.67 6.27 14.64
N LEU A 191 -12.59 5.96 13.90
CA LEU A 191 -12.25 4.57 13.56
C LEU A 191 -11.89 3.77 14.82
N ARG A 192 -11.04 4.31 15.72
CA ARG A 192 -10.66 3.61 16.95
C ARG A 192 -11.86 3.34 17.85
N GLU A 193 -12.75 4.33 17.99
CA GLU A 193 -13.97 4.19 18.75
C GLU A 193 -14.90 3.14 18.11
N TRP A 194 -15.07 3.20 16.80
CA TRP A 194 -15.88 2.21 16.07
C TRP A 194 -15.31 0.79 16.23
N LEU A 195 -14.01 0.60 16.13
CA LEU A 195 -13.35 -0.70 16.34
C LEU A 195 -13.65 -1.23 17.75
N PHE A 196 -13.49 -0.40 18.79
CA PHE A 196 -13.82 -0.75 20.16
C PHE A 196 -15.28 -1.19 20.32
N GLN A 197 -16.20 -0.39 19.81
CA GLN A 197 -17.64 -0.64 19.94
C GLN A 197 -18.12 -1.88 19.17
N ASN A 198 -17.38 -2.28 18.13
CA ASN A 198 -17.77 -3.40 17.26
C ASN A 198 -16.98 -4.70 17.53
N GLY A 199 -16.28 -4.80 18.67
CA GLY A 199 -15.61 -6.03 19.10
C GLY A 199 -14.35 -6.34 18.30
N TYR A 200 -13.60 -5.31 17.93
CA TYR A 200 -12.26 -5.40 17.39
C TYR A 200 -11.24 -4.92 18.43
N GLN A 201 -10.08 -5.54 18.41
CA GLN A 201 -8.92 -5.19 19.22
C GLN A 201 -7.81 -4.65 18.32
N ILE A 202 -7.27 -3.48 18.65
CA ILE A 202 -6.03 -2.97 18.07
C ILE A 202 -4.89 -3.63 18.82
N GLU A 203 -4.17 -4.54 18.15
CA GLU A 203 -3.04 -5.27 18.72
C GLU A 203 -1.77 -4.43 18.75
N GLU A 204 -1.54 -3.69 17.67
CA GLU A 204 -0.35 -2.88 17.49
C GLU A 204 -0.67 -1.66 16.61
N GLU A 205 -0.04 -0.53 16.92
CA GLU A 205 0.00 0.64 16.06
C GLU A 205 1.45 1.03 15.80
N ARG A 206 1.80 1.24 14.54
CA ARG A 206 3.11 1.73 14.09
C ARG A 206 2.97 3.08 13.42
N LEU A 207 3.98 3.90 13.59
CA LEU A 207 4.07 5.20 12.93
C LEU A 207 5.01 5.11 11.72
N ALA A 208 4.62 5.74 10.62
CA ALA A 208 5.42 5.83 9.42
C ALA A 208 5.53 7.28 8.98
N ARG A 209 6.76 7.77 8.77
CA ARG A 209 7.01 9.11 8.22
C ARG A 209 7.12 9.02 6.71
N GLU A 210 6.33 9.80 6.02
CA GLU A 210 6.39 9.95 4.57
C GLU A 210 6.35 11.45 4.28
N GLU A 211 7.42 12.00 3.75
CA GLU A 211 7.64 13.44 3.63
C GLU A 211 7.47 14.17 4.98
N ASP A 212 6.57 15.15 5.04
CA ASP A 212 6.29 15.95 6.25
C ASP A 212 5.16 15.34 7.13
N ALA A 213 4.54 14.25 6.69
CA ALA A 213 3.43 13.62 7.40
C ALA A 213 3.86 12.37 8.17
N ILE A 214 3.20 12.14 9.32
CA ILE A 214 3.32 10.90 10.08
C ILE A 214 1.96 10.20 10.04
N TYR A 215 1.99 8.98 9.51
CA TYR A 215 0.82 8.13 9.35
C TYR A 215 0.79 7.03 10.42
N VAL A 216 -0.42 6.60 10.76
CA VAL A 216 -0.65 5.46 11.66
C VAL A 216 -1.03 4.24 10.82
N VAL A 217 -0.43 3.11 11.15
CA VAL A 217 -0.78 1.79 10.61
C VAL A 217 -1.14 0.88 11.79
N MET A 218 -2.29 0.23 11.72
CA MET A 218 -2.86 -0.57 12.79
C MET A 218 -2.91 -2.04 12.40
N SER A 219 -2.45 -2.93 13.28
CA SER A 219 -2.80 -4.37 13.27
C SER A 219 -4.03 -4.57 14.14
N VAL A 220 -5.07 -5.18 13.57
CA VAL A 220 -6.38 -5.30 14.21
C VAL A 220 -6.90 -6.72 14.06
N ARG A 221 -7.56 -7.25 15.09
CA ARG A 221 -8.28 -8.53 15.07
C ARG A 221 -9.63 -8.41 15.77
N ALA A 222 -10.47 -9.44 15.63
CA ALA A 222 -11.61 -9.60 16.52
C ALA A 222 -11.11 -9.81 17.97
N GLY A 223 -11.73 -9.13 18.93
CA GLY A 223 -11.35 -9.22 20.31
C GLY A 223 -11.86 -8.05 21.15
N GLU A 224 -11.63 -8.13 22.45
CA GLU A 224 -11.97 -7.09 23.39
C GLU A 224 -10.71 -6.28 23.75
N MET A 225 -10.84 -4.97 23.82
CA MET A 225 -9.81 -4.09 24.36
C MET A 225 -10.38 -3.16 25.41
N ALA A 226 -9.54 -2.69 26.34
CA ALA A 226 -9.98 -1.68 27.30
C ALA A 226 -10.40 -0.39 26.58
N PRO A 227 -11.40 0.34 27.11
CA PRO A 227 -11.80 1.63 26.56
C PRO A 227 -10.58 2.55 26.36
N LEU A 228 -10.62 3.36 25.31
CA LEU A 228 -9.62 4.36 25.04
C LEU A 228 -10.01 5.69 25.69
N THR A 229 -9.06 6.37 26.29
CA THR A 229 -9.24 7.74 26.76
C THR A 229 -9.43 8.70 25.58
N PRO A 230 -9.98 9.91 25.80
CA PRO A 230 -10.10 10.90 24.71
C PRO A 230 -8.78 11.18 23.99
N ALA A 231 -7.65 11.24 24.70
CA ALA A 231 -6.32 11.41 24.09
C ALA A 231 -5.88 10.17 23.29
N GLU A 232 -6.14 8.97 23.79
CA GLU A 232 -5.81 7.71 23.09
C GLU A 232 -6.67 7.51 21.83
N LEU A 233 -7.91 7.99 21.79
CA LEU A 233 -8.70 8.00 20.55
C LEU A 233 -7.98 8.80 19.46
N TRP A 234 -7.35 9.90 19.79
CA TRP A 234 -6.63 10.75 18.84
C TRP A 234 -5.25 10.21 18.48
N ALA A 235 -4.50 9.77 19.46
CA ALA A 235 -3.09 9.41 19.27
C ALA A 235 -2.82 7.90 19.22
N GLY A 236 -3.77 7.04 19.61
CA GLY A 236 -3.51 5.65 19.95
C GLY A 236 -2.90 5.52 21.34
N ARG A 237 -2.72 4.28 21.80
CA ARG A 237 -2.08 4.00 23.09
C ARG A 237 -0.63 4.47 23.10
N GLN A 238 -0.14 4.74 24.31
CA GLN A 238 1.24 5.18 24.49
C GLN A 238 2.24 4.11 24.00
N SER A 239 3.30 4.57 23.32
CA SER A 239 4.34 3.69 22.80
C SER A 239 5.72 4.36 22.83
N ARG A 240 6.78 3.55 22.72
CA ARG A 240 8.17 4.01 22.66
C ARG A 240 8.68 4.19 21.23
N ASP A 241 7.78 4.26 20.25
CA ASP A 241 8.14 4.56 18.86
C ASP A 241 8.90 5.89 18.78
N ALA A 242 9.97 5.93 18.01
CA ALA A 242 10.80 7.14 17.84
C ALA A 242 10.02 8.30 17.21
N LEU A 243 8.99 8.02 16.40
CA LEU A 243 8.12 9.02 15.81
C LEU A 243 7.00 9.50 16.74
N ARG A 244 6.84 8.86 17.91
CA ARG A 244 5.75 9.17 18.85
C ARG A 244 5.78 10.62 19.32
N GLY A 245 6.93 11.13 19.73
CA GLY A 245 7.09 12.52 20.17
C GLY A 245 6.68 13.53 19.08
N PRO A 246 7.29 13.49 17.90
CA PRO A 246 6.90 14.33 16.77
C PRO A 246 5.41 14.20 16.37
N TYR A 247 4.85 13.00 16.45
CA TYR A 247 3.44 12.75 16.15
C TYR A 247 2.51 13.46 17.15
N LEU A 248 2.77 13.32 18.46
CA LEU A 248 2.03 13.99 19.52
C LEU A 248 2.11 15.51 19.40
N GLU A 249 3.30 16.05 19.12
CA GLU A 249 3.48 17.48 18.86
C GLU A 249 2.65 17.98 17.68
N GLY A 250 2.60 17.20 16.61
CA GLY A 250 1.77 17.50 15.44
C GLY A 250 0.28 17.57 15.78
N LEU A 251 -0.22 16.63 16.58
CA LEU A 251 -1.61 16.61 17.05
C LEU A 251 -1.90 17.79 17.99
N ILE A 252 -1.04 18.07 18.96
CA ILE A 252 -1.19 19.20 19.88
C ILE A 252 -1.28 20.50 19.09
N ARG A 253 -0.34 20.77 18.18
CA ARG A 253 -0.40 21.98 17.31
C ARG A 253 -1.67 22.08 16.48
N LYS A 254 -2.23 20.95 16.03
CA LYS A 254 -3.51 20.91 15.30
C LYS A 254 -4.67 21.29 16.21
N LEU A 255 -4.68 20.77 17.44
CA LEU A 255 -5.74 21.09 18.42
C LEU A 255 -5.65 22.54 18.89
N ASP A 256 -4.46 23.07 19.17
CA ASP A 256 -4.27 24.46 19.57
C ASP A 256 -4.84 25.44 18.53
N ARG A 257 -4.60 25.15 17.24
CA ARG A 257 -5.20 25.94 16.14
C ARG A 257 -6.73 25.85 16.10
N ALA A 258 -7.26 24.66 16.32
CA ALA A 258 -8.72 24.45 16.33
C ALA A 258 -9.38 25.14 17.53
N ILE A 259 -8.80 25.05 18.72
CA ILE A 259 -9.25 25.69 19.94
C ILE A 259 -9.20 27.23 19.78
N ALA A 260 -8.09 27.77 19.27
CA ALA A 260 -7.97 29.19 18.99
C ALA A 260 -9.05 29.70 18.01
N GLY A 261 -9.33 28.92 16.94
CA GLY A 261 -10.40 29.22 15.99
C GLY A 261 -11.79 29.26 16.65
N LEU A 262 -12.10 28.30 17.53
CA LEU A 262 -13.36 28.26 18.28
C LEU A 262 -13.49 29.44 19.26
N SER A 263 -12.39 29.89 19.86
CA SER A 263 -12.38 31.05 20.79
C SER A 263 -12.68 32.37 20.08
N LEU A 264 -12.50 32.46 18.77
CA LEU A 264 -12.85 33.64 17.95
C LEU A 264 -14.29 33.60 17.44
N ALA A 265 -15.00 32.47 17.61
CA ALA A 265 -16.39 32.35 17.21
C ALA A 265 -17.29 33.15 18.18
N ARG A 266 -18.47 33.61 17.67
CA ARG A 266 -19.46 34.36 18.50
C ARG A 266 -19.84 33.56 19.74
N GLU A 267 -19.97 34.27 20.87
CA GLU A 267 -20.32 33.74 22.21
C GLU A 267 -21.39 32.64 22.15
N GLY A 268 -21.12 31.52 22.82
CA GLY A 268 -22.03 30.37 23.00
C GLY A 268 -22.05 29.32 21.88
N ARG A 269 -21.44 29.59 20.72
CA ARG A 269 -21.31 28.57 19.65
C ARG A 269 -19.96 27.87 19.73
N GLY A 270 -19.96 26.61 20.14
CA GLY A 270 -18.77 25.76 20.12
C GLY A 270 -18.06 25.60 21.46
N GLU A 271 -18.58 26.13 22.57
CA GLU A 271 -17.93 26.03 23.88
C GLU A 271 -17.79 24.57 24.34
N ALA A 272 -18.81 23.73 24.18
CA ALA A 272 -18.74 22.29 24.48
C ALA A 272 -17.66 21.59 23.64
N ARG A 273 -17.58 21.91 22.35
CA ARG A 273 -16.55 21.36 21.47
C ARG A 273 -15.15 21.84 21.84
N LYS A 274 -15.02 23.09 22.25
CA LYS A 274 -13.76 23.66 22.74
C LYS A 274 -13.28 22.92 23.97
N GLN A 275 -14.14 22.73 24.99
CA GLN A 275 -13.81 22.00 26.20
C GLN A 275 -13.38 20.55 25.91
N GLU A 276 -14.09 19.89 25.01
CA GLU A 276 -13.71 18.54 24.55
C GLU A 276 -12.29 18.52 23.93
N LEU A 277 -11.98 19.46 23.02
CA LEU A 277 -10.67 19.55 22.40
C LEU A 277 -9.58 19.94 23.40
N GLU A 278 -9.87 20.78 24.39
CA GLU A 278 -8.96 21.12 25.49
C GLU A 278 -8.64 19.87 26.32
N GLN A 279 -9.62 19.07 26.67
CA GLN A 279 -9.39 17.82 27.41
C GLN A 279 -8.50 16.86 26.63
N VAL A 280 -8.76 16.70 25.32
CA VAL A 280 -7.91 15.87 24.43
C VAL A 280 -6.48 16.41 24.41
N ARG A 281 -6.31 17.72 24.18
CA ARG A 281 -5.01 18.37 24.12
C ARG A 281 -4.21 18.14 25.40
N ASP A 282 -4.83 18.34 26.56
CA ASP A 282 -4.18 18.16 27.86
C ASP A 282 -3.71 16.71 28.06
N GLY A 283 -4.54 15.72 27.70
CA GLY A 283 -4.15 14.32 27.70
C GLY A 283 -2.98 14.01 26.74
N LEU A 284 -2.96 14.62 25.56
CA LEU A 284 -1.83 14.48 24.61
C LEU A 284 -0.54 15.11 25.15
N GLN A 285 -0.64 16.24 25.87
CA GLN A 285 0.52 16.85 26.53
C GLN A 285 1.08 15.94 27.63
N ASP A 286 0.24 15.26 28.40
CA ASP A 286 0.70 14.31 29.41
C ASP A 286 1.36 13.09 28.76
N MET A 287 0.80 12.53 27.68
CA MET A 287 1.46 11.49 26.90
C MET A 287 2.83 11.96 26.35
N LYS A 288 2.94 13.20 25.92
CA LYS A 288 4.22 13.77 25.44
C LYS A 288 5.25 13.89 26.54
N LYS A 289 4.85 14.37 27.73
CA LYS A 289 5.73 14.44 28.91
C LYS A 289 6.26 13.06 29.32
N GLU A 290 5.38 12.04 29.31
CA GLU A 290 5.76 10.66 29.59
C GLU A 290 6.78 10.14 28.56
N TRP A 291 6.52 10.34 27.27
CA TRP A 291 7.43 9.95 26.20
C TRP A 291 8.79 10.63 26.34
N ASP A 292 8.84 11.95 26.62
CA ASP A 292 10.07 12.70 26.86
C ASP A 292 10.86 12.16 28.08
N GLY A 293 10.14 11.68 29.09
CA GLY A 293 10.72 11.02 30.25
C GLY A 293 11.46 9.72 29.88
N TRP A 294 10.98 8.99 28.90
CA TRP A 294 11.61 7.74 28.44
C TRP A 294 12.86 7.97 27.56
N GLN A 295 13.04 9.17 27.02
CA GLN A 295 14.19 9.51 26.18
C GLN A 295 15.42 9.96 26.99
N ARG A 296 15.26 10.19 28.29
CA ARG A 296 16.34 10.58 29.25
C ARG A 296 16.99 9.35 29.84
#